data_260f766d1ff71bca666faf56b63a95e9
#
_entry.id   260f766d1ff71bca666faf56b63a95e9
#
_cell.length_a   1.000
_cell.length_b   1.000
_cell.length_c   1.000
_cell.angle_alpha   90.00
_cell.angle_beta   90.00
_cell.angle_gamma   90.00
#
_symmetry.space_group_name_H-M   'P 1'
#
loop_
_entity.id
_entity.type
_entity.pdbx_description
1 polymer ?
#
loop_
_entity_poly.entity_id
_entity_poly.type
_entity_poly.pdbx_seq_one_letter_code
_entity_poly.pdbx_strand_id
1 'polypeptide(L)'
;MKTLYYAIRFLLRTKSYTIINLLGLAFSLACCIILLRYIHRELTVDTHCIDRNQVYGVQTTFEGNRVLSVAEIGSRDSVYIDNSGIVTRSRIVLLENDYLTYQSNRIPVQAMAADSAYFELFPYRVLQGSVSLEDPASVLLMEGFAKKLFGKENPIGKILTYSNGKEIRVTGILEEPINKRMFNFDLVLSSKLSSLWERMPLDFIRFTSETEVMKANKAGSYPRFINQDARSGDSRKYTFSLVPISDMYWDRALIGRSGPDMLVSGNRSQLFILGGICLLILLAGVMNFINLYLVLMVKRGKVYSLRKVFGADRKALFKQIFIENFLLIAASMIVAWLIVEVTNIPVSSMFGSQLMYTAFDGILSFSILLFLPLLVSIYAFVQCQRSLLAVSIRKVGTDNHSVRSRMIFLFLQYMITFLLVVLSIYFSKQLNFMLHTDPGFRVESVIQANLIYESRDFAVYTMETIKQRQERITEIDQLMKSCPDIQYWTTGHSSILGDYYSTNFQSVKGETVALLQSYVTPDFFKVFNLAFVDGSLPEMDEDSRNRVAVVNRAALKALGYTQCEGAMLVDEMMKRNVPDFPAQPIVAVIDDYYDG
;
A
#
# COMPACT_ATOMS: atom_id res chain seq x y z
N MET A 1 -2.40 -50.21 -9.53
CA MET A 1 -0.95 -50.35 -9.44
C MET A 1 -0.24 -50.45 -10.79
N LYS A 2 -0.63 -51.33 -11.72
CA LYS A 2 0.09 -51.48 -13.01
C LYS A 2 0.18 -50.19 -13.84
N THR A 3 -0.88 -49.38 -13.94
CA THR A 3 -0.88 -48.12 -14.72
C THR A 3 0.08 -47.07 -14.15
N LEU A 4 0.16 -46.94 -12.83
CA LEU A 4 1.09 -46.04 -12.15
C LEU A 4 2.55 -46.45 -12.40
N TYR A 5 2.88 -47.75 -12.28
CA TYR A 5 4.21 -48.24 -12.55
C TYR A 5 4.65 -47.98 -14.01
N TYR A 6 3.75 -48.18 -14.98
CA TYR A 6 4.02 -47.87 -16.38
C TYR A 6 4.22 -46.38 -16.63
N ALA A 7 3.48 -45.49 -15.94
CA ALA A 7 3.62 -44.06 -16.03
C ALA A 7 4.99 -43.59 -15.51
N ILE A 8 5.38 -44.02 -14.31
CA ILE A 8 6.69 -43.73 -13.72
C ILE A 8 7.84 -44.22 -14.58
N ARG A 9 7.81 -45.50 -15.00
CA ARG A 9 8.88 -46.09 -15.86
C ARG A 9 9.03 -45.35 -17.18
N PHE A 10 7.95 -44.81 -17.70
CA PHE A 10 7.97 -44.00 -18.92
C PHE A 10 8.65 -42.65 -18.69
N LEU A 11 8.23 -41.90 -17.67
CA LEU A 11 8.82 -40.61 -17.33
C LEU A 11 10.32 -40.72 -17.11
N LEU A 12 10.77 -41.83 -16.49
CA LEU A 12 12.20 -42.12 -16.29
C LEU A 12 12.95 -42.48 -17.58
N ARG A 13 12.27 -42.99 -18.61
CA ARG A 13 12.91 -43.31 -19.91
C ARG A 13 13.11 -42.09 -20.80
N THR A 14 12.32 -41.03 -20.63
CA THR A 14 12.38 -39.79 -21.42
C THR A 14 12.93 -38.63 -20.60
N LYS A 15 14.06 -38.83 -19.94
CA LYS A 15 14.60 -37.95 -18.89
C LYS A 15 14.68 -36.48 -19.31
N SER A 16 15.39 -36.16 -20.40
CA SER A 16 15.58 -34.76 -20.84
C SER A 16 14.25 -34.06 -21.09
N TYR A 17 13.30 -34.76 -21.69
CA TYR A 17 11.99 -34.22 -22.01
C TYR A 17 11.13 -33.98 -20.75
N THR A 18 11.16 -34.96 -19.85
CA THR A 18 10.46 -34.89 -18.57
C THR A 18 11.00 -33.74 -17.71
N ILE A 19 12.31 -33.57 -17.64
CA ILE A 19 12.97 -32.53 -16.85
C ILE A 19 12.63 -31.14 -17.42
N ILE A 20 12.77 -30.92 -18.73
CA ILE A 20 12.47 -29.64 -19.36
C ILE A 20 11.00 -29.25 -19.13
N ASN A 21 10.10 -30.22 -19.31
CA ASN A 21 8.68 -29.97 -19.12
C ASN A 21 8.31 -29.69 -17.65
N LEU A 22 8.91 -30.44 -16.73
CA LEU A 22 8.73 -30.28 -15.30
C LEU A 22 9.25 -28.91 -14.82
N LEU A 23 10.47 -28.55 -15.19
CA LEU A 23 11.08 -27.29 -14.78
C LEU A 23 10.35 -26.07 -15.39
N GLY A 24 10.00 -26.13 -16.68
CA GLY A 24 9.26 -25.04 -17.33
C GLY A 24 7.89 -24.79 -16.69
N LEU A 25 7.16 -25.86 -16.37
CA LEU A 25 5.87 -25.71 -15.67
C LEU A 25 6.08 -25.28 -14.21
N ALA A 26 7.06 -25.85 -13.51
CA ALA A 26 7.35 -25.50 -12.11
C ALA A 26 7.68 -24.03 -11.96
N PHE A 27 8.49 -23.45 -12.85
CA PHE A 27 8.81 -22.03 -12.83
C PHE A 27 7.59 -21.15 -13.05
N SER A 28 6.76 -21.48 -14.05
CA SER A 28 5.52 -20.74 -14.31
C SER A 28 4.55 -20.83 -13.13
N LEU A 29 4.40 -22.01 -12.50
CA LEU A 29 3.57 -22.18 -11.32
C LEU A 29 4.10 -21.40 -10.12
N ALA A 30 5.42 -21.41 -9.89
CA ALA A 30 6.03 -20.64 -8.80
C ALA A 30 5.74 -19.14 -8.94
N CYS A 31 5.96 -18.57 -10.13
CA CYS A 31 5.62 -17.16 -10.40
C CYS A 31 4.13 -16.88 -10.14
N CYS A 32 3.24 -17.76 -10.62
CA CYS A 32 1.80 -17.61 -10.40
C CYS A 32 1.43 -17.70 -8.92
N ILE A 33 2.01 -18.63 -8.17
CA ILE A 33 1.76 -18.76 -6.73
C ILE A 33 2.16 -17.49 -5.99
N ILE A 34 3.35 -16.93 -6.26
CA ILE A 34 3.83 -15.70 -5.63
C ILE A 34 2.88 -14.53 -5.93
N LEU A 35 2.52 -14.33 -7.20
CA LEU A 35 1.62 -13.25 -7.60
C LEU A 35 0.22 -13.41 -7.00
N LEU A 36 -0.34 -14.62 -7.00
CA LEU A 36 -1.67 -14.88 -6.44
C LEU A 36 -1.69 -14.74 -4.91
N ARG A 37 -0.62 -15.11 -4.21
CA ARG A 37 -0.47 -14.86 -2.77
C ARG A 37 -0.46 -13.36 -2.47
N TYR A 38 0.28 -12.58 -3.26
CA TYR A 38 0.29 -11.12 -3.12
C TYR A 38 -1.11 -10.53 -3.39
N ILE A 39 -1.75 -10.90 -4.50
CA ILE A 39 -3.11 -10.44 -4.83
C ILE A 39 -4.10 -10.82 -3.73
N HIS A 40 -4.06 -12.06 -3.24
CA HIS A 40 -4.93 -12.50 -2.16
C HIS A 40 -4.72 -11.68 -0.89
N ARG A 41 -3.47 -11.39 -0.53
CA ARG A 41 -3.13 -10.55 0.62
C ARG A 41 -3.69 -9.13 0.50
N GLU A 42 -3.58 -8.51 -0.67
CA GLU A 42 -4.14 -7.19 -0.94
C GLU A 42 -5.70 -7.18 -0.92
N LEU A 43 -6.33 -8.27 -1.33
CA LEU A 43 -7.79 -8.42 -1.29
C LEU A 43 -8.34 -8.76 0.10
N THR A 44 -7.50 -9.25 1.00
CA THR A 44 -7.88 -9.69 2.36
C THR A 44 -7.43 -8.72 3.46
N VAL A 45 -7.22 -7.46 3.10
CA VAL A 45 -6.89 -6.41 4.09
C VAL A 45 -8.04 -6.28 5.10
N ASP A 46 -7.67 -6.17 6.39
CA ASP A 46 -8.59 -5.98 7.52
C ASP A 46 -9.73 -7.02 7.63
N THR A 47 -9.51 -8.25 7.14
CA THR A 47 -10.52 -9.32 7.29
C THR A 47 -10.69 -9.82 8.73
N HIS A 48 -9.86 -9.35 9.65
CA HIS A 48 -10.06 -9.55 11.09
C HIS A 48 -11.14 -8.64 11.68
N CYS A 49 -11.56 -7.59 10.94
CA CYS A 49 -12.69 -6.75 11.33
C CYS A 49 -13.99 -7.57 11.37
N ILE A 50 -14.74 -7.46 12.47
CA ILE A 50 -16.05 -8.11 12.58
C ILE A 50 -17.06 -7.38 11.68
N ASP A 51 -17.81 -8.16 10.90
CA ASP A 51 -18.86 -7.63 10.02
C ASP A 51 -18.39 -6.47 9.14
N ARG A 52 -17.26 -6.65 8.47
CA ARG A 52 -16.56 -5.66 7.62
C ARG A 52 -17.49 -4.84 6.70
N ASN A 53 -18.60 -5.42 6.29
CA ASN A 53 -19.58 -4.73 5.44
C ASN A 53 -20.55 -3.83 6.23
N GLN A 54 -20.55 -3.91 7.56
CA GLN A 54 -21.39 -3.11 8.45
C GLN A 54 -20.58 -2.09 9.25
N VAL A 55 -19.26 -2.05 9.08
CA VAL A 55 -18.36 -1.08 9.73
C VAL A 55 -17.95 -0.02 8.71
N TYR A 56 -18.14 1.23 9.09
CA TYR A 56 -17.92 2.39 8.24
C TYR A 56 -16.97 3.38 8.92
N GLY A 57 -16.06 3.93 8.15
CA GLY A 57 -15.29 5.11 8.55
C GLY A 57 -16.04 6.40 8.20
N VAL A 58 -15.88 7.41 9.02
CA VAL A 58 -16.46 8.73 8.78
C VAL A 58 -15.54 9.53 7.88
N GLN A 59 -16.07 9.99 6.77
CA GLN A 59 -15.40 10.88 5.82
C GLN A 59 -16.00 12.28 5.92
N THR A 60 -15.13 13.28 6.01
CA THR A 60 -15.50 14.70 5.91
C THR A 60 -15.15 15.21 4.53
N THR A 61 -16.06 15.94 3.89
CA THR A 61 -15.80 16.66 2.64
C THR A 61 -15.82 18.15 2.92
N PHE A 62 -14.70 18.80 2.63
CA PHE A 62 -14.48 20.22 2.81
C PHE A 62 -14.03 20.84 1.48
N GLU A 63 -14.76 21.82 0.96
CA GLU A 63 -14.46 22.52 -0.31
C GLU A 63 -14.11 21.56 -1.48
N GLY A 64 -14.77 20.41 -1.53
CA GLY A 64 -14.52 19.37 -2.54
C GLY A 64 -13.40 18.38 -2.20
N ASN A 65 -12.57 18.65 -1.19
CA ASN A 65 -11.56 17.73 -0.70
C ASN A 65 -12.18 16.73 0.30
N ARG A 66 -11.87 15.45 0.11
CA ARG A 66 -12.32 14.38 1.01
C ARG A 66 -11.20 13.98 1.95
N VAL A 67 -11.48 13.95 3.23
CA VAL A 67 -10.52 13.56 4.27
C VAL A 67 -11.15 12.51 5.17
N LEU A 68 -10.39 11.47 5.48
CA LEU A 68 -10.78 10.49 6.48
C LEU A 68 -10.49 11.06 7.87
N SER A 69 -11.39 11.87 8.36
CA SER A 69 -11.28 12.47 9.68
C SER A 69 -12.60 13.14 10.01
N VAL A 70 -13.00 13.08 11.25
CA VAL A 70 -13.95 14.06 11.78
C VAL A 70 -13.10 15.29 12.08
N ALA A 71 -13.09 16.28 11.17
CA ALA A 71 -12.60 17.60 11.55
C ALA A 71 -13.29 17.96 12.87
N GLU A 72 -12.61 18.59 13.80
CA GLU A 72 -13.13 19.04 15.09
C GLU A 72 -14.41 19.86 14.95
N ILE A 73 -15.46 19.18 14.61
CA ILE A 73 -16.80 19.68 14.76
C ILE A 73 -17.07 19.38 16.21
N GLY A 74 -16.95 20.45 16.98
CA GLY A 74 -17.00 20.39 18.42
C GLY A 74 -18.03 19.37 18.89
N SER A 75 -17.76 18.73 19.99
CA SER A 75 -18.46 17.66 20.69
C SER A 75 -20.01 17.66 20.70
N ARG A 76 -20.64 18.45 19.88
CA ARG A 76 -22.09 18.73 19.85
C ARG A 76 -22.82 18.20 18.61
N ASP A 77 -22.12 17.66 17.60
CA ASP A 77 -22.81 17.15 16.44
C ASP A 77 -23.22 15.69 16.60
N SER A 78 -24.36 15.56 17.23
CA SER A 78 -25.10 14.34 17.57
C SER A 78 -25.60 13.51 16.37
N VAL A 79 -25.32 13.88 15.12
CA VAL A 79 -25.93 13.22 13.95
C VAL A 79 -25.68 11.71 13.91
N TYR A 80 -24.54 11.29 14.42
CA TYR A 80 -24.22 9.87 14.54
C TYR A 80 -24.37 9.33 15.97
N ILE A 81 -24.49 10.21 16.97
CA ILE A 81 -24.56 9.81 18.38
C ILE A 81 -25.98 9.38 18.77
N ASP A 82 -27.00 10.02 18.21
CA ASP A 82 -28.41 9.76 18.54
C ASP A 82 -29.07 8.74 17.59
N ASN A 83 -28.29 8.08 16.73
CA ASN A 83 -28.82 7.08 15.84
C ASN A 83 -28.98 5.74 16.54
N SER A 84 -30.21 5.31 16.77
CA SER A 84 -30.56 4.03 17.39
C SER A 84 -30.04 2.80 16.64
N GLY A 85 -29.60 2.98 15.38
CA GLY A 85 -29.01 1.95 14.55
C GLY A 85 -27.50 1.73 14.78
N ILE A 86 -26.83 2.49 15.65
CA ILE A 86 -25.42 2.31 15.97
C ILE A 86 -25.27 1.17 16.99
N VAL A 87 -24.47 0.17 16.63
CA VAL A 87 -24.13 -0.96 17.52
C VAL A 87 -22.89 -0.64 18.33
N THR A 88 -21.81 -0.23 17.66
CA THR A 88 -20.53 0.11 18.29
C THR A 88 -19.92 1.29 17.56
N ARG A 89 -19.32 2.20 18.31
CA ARG A 89 -18.53 3.31 17.79
C ARG A 89 -17.17 3.28 18.46
N SER A 90 -16.13 3.44 17.68
CA SER A 90 -14.77 3.59 18.18
C SER A 90 -14.11 4.80 17.55
N ARG A 91 -13.33 5.48 18.35
CA ARG A 91 -12.51 6.62 17.93
C ARG A 91 -11.05 6.29 18.11
N ILE A 92 -10.26 6.46 17.06
CA ILE A 92 -8.81 6.27 17.11
C ILE A 92 -8.09 7.55 16.72
N VAL A 93 -6.86 7.69 17.19
CA VAL A 93 -5.93 8.75 16.80
C VAL A 93 -4.62 8.11 16.40
N LEU A 94 -4.11 8.43 15.21
CA LEU A 94 -2.82 7.95 14.74
C LEU A 94 -1.73 8.93 15.20
N LEU A 95 -0.68 8.40 15.80
CA LEU A 95 0.37 9.14 16.49
C LEU A 95 1.70 8.83 15.81
N GLU A 96 2.03 9.64 14.81
CA GLU A 96 3.25 9.48 14.04
C GLU A 96 4.42 10.25 14.65
N ASN A 97 5.62 9.81 14.33
CA ASN A 97 6.86 10.44 14.76
C ASN A 97 7.00 10.55 16.28
N ASP A 98 6.41 9.61 17.01
CA ASP A 98 6.53 9.51 18.45
C ASP A 98 7.67 8.55 18.86
N TYR A 99 8.05 8.58 20.12
CA TYR A 99 9.06 7.66 20.66
C TYR A 99 8.69 7.14 22.04
N LEU A 100 9.24 5.98 22.35
CA LEU A 100 9.26 5.44 23.70
C LEU A 100 10.66 5.51 24.28
N THR A 101 10.77 5.80 25.57
CA THR A 101 12.01 5.65 26.29
C THR A 101 11.96 4.41 27.18
N TYR A 102 12.92 3.51 26.98
CA TYR A 102 13.13 2.34 27.82
C TYR A 102 14.62 2.19 28.13
N GLN A 103 14.98 2.09 29.40
CA GLN A 103 16.38 1.99 29.86
C GLN A 103 17.29 3.07 29.23
N SER A 104 16.83 4.33 29.21
CA SER A 104 17.53 5.50 28.63
C SER A 104 17.65 5.50 27.10
N ASN A 105 17.17 4.49 26.40
CA ASN A 105 17.15 4.46 24.94
C ASN A 105 15.82 5.00 24.43
N ARG A 106 15.90 5.94 23.46
CA ARG A 106 14.74 6.45 22.72
C ARG A 106 14.54 5.59 21.49
N ILE A 107 13.33 5.07 21.33
CA ILE A 107 12.96 4.14 20.27
C ILE A 107 11.78 4.76 19.51
N PRO A 108 11.92 5.07 18.22
CA PRO A 108 10.83 5.58 17.42
C PRO A 108 9.73 4.53 17.30
N VAL A 109 8.48 4.97 17.38
CA VAL A 109 7.31 4.11 17.35
C VAL A 109 6.19 4.71 16.52
N GLN A 110 5.43 3.86 15.88
CA GLN A 110 4.14 4.19 15.32
C GLN A 110 3.07 3.82 16.35
N ALA A 111 2.51 4.82 17.01
CA ALA A 111 1.53 4.60 18.07
C ALA A 111 0.12 4.92 17.57
N MET A 112 -0.85 4.21 18.09
CA MET A 112 -2.26 4.49 17.90
C MET A 112 -2.90 4.66 19.28
N ALA A 113 -3.70 5.70 19.49
CA ALA A 113 -4.57 5.80 20.64
C ALA A 113 -5.96 5.32 20.28
N ALA A 114 -6.55 4.46 21.10
CA ALA A 114 -7.86 3.90 20.88
C ALA A 114 -8.66 3.76 22.18
N ASP A 115 -9.97 3.64 22.05
CA ASP A 115 -10.86 3.19 23.11
C ASP A 115 -11.00 1.65 23.10
N SER A 116 -11.61 1.08 24.14
CA SER A 116 -11.83 -0.37 24.22
C SER A 116 -12.76 -0.90 23.13
N ALA A 117 -13.66 -0.05 22.60
CA ALA A 117 -14.58 -0.41 21.52
C ALA A 117 -13.87 -0.71 20.19
N TYR A 118 -12.64 -0.22 20.02
CA TYR A 118 -11.81 -0.56 18.85
C TYR A 118 -11.66 -2.07 18.71
N PHE A 119 -11.40 -2.78 19.80
CA PHE A 119 -11.19 -4.23 19.76
C PHE A 119 -12.47 -5.04 19.61
N GLU A 120 -13.64 -4.41 19.77
CA GLU A 120 -14.93 -5.00 19.37
C GLU A 120 -15.12 -4.95 17.84
N LEU A 121 -14.59 -3.93 17.17
CA LEU A 121 -14.64 -3.79 15.71
C LEU A 121 -13.50 -4.55 15.04
N PHE A 122 -12.30 -4.46 15.60
CA PHE A 122 -11.06 -5.06 15.11
C PHE A 122 -10.48 -6.00 16.16
N PRO A 123 -10.96 -7.24 16.28
CA PRO A 123 -10.46 -8.17 17.26
C PRO A 123 -9.04 -8.63 16.95
N TYR A 124 -8.19 -8.56 17.95
CA TYR A 124 -6.83 -9.11 17.93
C TYR A 124 -6.73 -10.27 18.92
N ARG A 125 -5.99 -11.30 18.55
CA ARG A 125 -5.66 -12.36 19.49
C ARG A 125 -4.66 -11.86 20.51
N VAL A 126 -4.97 -12.05 21.79
CA VAL A 126 -4.09 -11.70 22.91
C VAL A 126 -3.17 -12.87 23.19
N LEU A 127 -1.87 -12.64 23.10
CA LEU A 127 -0.86 -13.65 23.44
C LEU A 127 -0.56 -13.69 24.94
N GLN A 128 -0.54 -12.50 25.57
CA GLN A 128 -0.26 -12.36 27.00
C GLN A 128 -1.02 -11.13 27.54
N GLY A 129 -1.42 -11.17 28.82
CA GLY A 129 -2.10 -10.06 29.48
C GLY A 129 -3.58 -9.92 29.11
N SER A 130 -4.08 -8.69 29.07
CA SER A 130 -5.49 -8.37 28.78
C SER A 130 -5.60 -7.16 27.86
N VAL A 131 -6.68 -7.11 27.05
CA VAL A 131 -7.04 -5.98 26.19
C VAL A 131 -7.89 -4.99 26.99
N SER A 132 -7.28 -4.27 27.92
CA SER A 132 -7.98 -3.21 28.64
C SER A 132 -7.25 -1.90 28.45
N LEU A 133 -7.96 -0.89 27.94
CA LEU A 133 -7.51 0.50 27.79
C LEU A 133 -8.24 1.43 28.74
N GLU A 134 -8.84 0.90 29.81
CA GLU A 134 -9.58 1.68 30.80
C GLU A 134 -8.66 2.56 31.66
N ASP A 135 -7.48 2.03 32.00
CA ASP A 135 -6.45 2.81 32.68
C ASP A 135 -5.72 3.70 31.66
N PRO A 136 -5.65 5.02 31.88
CA PRO A 136 -4.90 5.94 31.02
C PRO A 136 -3.42 5.55 30.81
N ALA A 137 -2.82 4.88 31.79
CA ALA A 137 -1.43 4.43 31.72
C ALA A 137 -1.25 3.08 31.02
N SER A 138 -2.33 2.43 30.52
CA SER A 138 -2.21 1.14 29.84
C SER A 138 -1.70 1.28 28.41
N VAL A 139 -0.84 0.33 28.01
CA VAL A 139 -0.37 0.18 26.63
C VAL A 139 -0.38 -1.29 26.23
N LEU A 140 -0.85 -1.52 25.00
CA LEU A 140 -0.80 -2.82 24.34
C LEU A 140 0.28 -2.77 23.26
N LEU A 141 1.12 -3.79 23.19
CA LEU A 141 2.21 -3.88 22.20
C LEU A 141 1.90 -4.95 21.16
N MET A 142 2.28 -4.71 19.93
CA MET A 142 2.32 -5.75 18.91
C MET A 142 3.47 -6.72 19.19
N GLU A 143 3.27 -8.00 18.91
CA GLU A 143 4.23 -9.07 19.19
C GLU A 143 5.63 -8.79 18.63
N GLY A 144 5.71 -8.33 17.37
CA GLY A 144 6.97 -8.00 16.71
C GLY A 144 7.73 -6.90 17.43
N PHE A 145 7.03 -5.85 17.83
CA PHE A 145 7.62 -4.74 18.59
C PHE A 145 8.01 -5.14 20.01
N ALA A 146 7.18 -5.93 20.71
CA ALA A 146 7.51 -6.45 22.02
C ALA A 146 8.78 -7.32 22.02
N LYS A 147 8.95 -8.17 21.00
CA LYS A 147 10.17 -8.98 20.81
C LYS A 147 11.40 -8.10 20.53
N LYS A 148 11.24 -7.04 19.74
CA LYS A 148 12.32 -6.07 19.43
C LYS A 148 12.78 -5.33 20.68
N LEU A 149 11.82 -4.97 21.58
CA LEU A 149 12.09 -4.15 22.75
C LEU A 149 12.63 -4.96 23.92
N PHE A 150 12.06 -6.12 24.22
CA PHE A 150 12.33 -6.93 25.40
C PHE A 150 13.05 -8.25 25.10
N GLY A 151 13.21 -8.63 23.84
CA GLY A 151 13.83 -9.91 23.47
C GLY A 151 13.04 -11.11 23.98
N LYS A 152 13.59 -11.81 24.98
CA LYS A 152 12.98 -12.99 25.62
C LYS A 152 12.36 -12.68 26.98
N GLU A 153 12.50 -11.45 27.48
CA GLU A 153 11.93 -11.07 28.78
C GLU A 153 10.42 -10.95 28.70
N ASN A 154 9.75 -11.21 29.84
CA ASN A 154 8.32 -10.98 29.93
C ASN A 154 8.02 -9.47 29.91
N PRO A 155 7.27 -8.97 28.90
CA PRO A 155 6.99 -7.54 28.77
C PRO A 155 5.86 -7.06 29.70
N ILE A 156 4.98 -7.94 30.20
CA ILE A 156 3.82 -7.56 30.99
C ILE A 156 4.23 -6.89 32.31
N GLY A 157 3.64 -5.73 32.58
CA GLY A 157 3.90 -4.94 33.81
C GLY A 157 5.13 -4.04 33.72
N LYS A 158 5.94 -4.13 32.64
CA LYS A 158 7.08 -3.21 32.41
C LYS A 158 6.56 -1.79 32.20
N ILE A 159 7.32 -0.82 32.71
CA ILE A 159 7.03 0.61 32.61
C ILE A 159 7.89 1.20 31.49
N LEU A 160 7.27 1.96 30.63
CA LEU A 160 7.87 2.69 29.53
C LEU A 160 7.53 4.17 29.71
N THR A 161 8.38 5.07 29.24
CA THR A 161 8.07 6.50 29.22
C THR A 161 7.70 6.89 27.79
N TYR A 162 6.50 7.41 27.61
CA TYR A 162 6.04 7.91 26.32
C TYR A 162 6.60 9.30 26.01
N SER A 163 6.58 9.73 24.76
CA SER A 163 7.16 10.99 24.26
C SER A 163 6.72 12.24 25.05
N ASN A 164 5.53 12.23 25.65
CA ASN A 164 5.01 13.29 26.49
C ASN A 164 5.51 13.24 27.96
N GLY A 165 6.48 12.39 28.27
CA GLY A 165 7.04 12.22 29.63
C GLY A 165 6.18 11.38 30.57
N LYS A 166 5.01 10.89 30.14
CA LYS A 166 4.14 10.04 30.99
C LYS A 166 4.62 8.60 31.02
N GLU A 167 4.55 8.02 32.21
CA GLU A 167 4.79 6.59 32.38
C GLU A 167 3.56 5.79 31.93
N ILE A 168 3.82 4.78 31.10
CA ILE A 168 2.82 3.84 30.61
C ILE A 168 3.26 2.42 30.97
N ARG A 169 2.29 1.54 31.23
CA ARG A 169 2.53 0.17 31.65
C ARG A 169 2.02 -0.81 30.60
N VAL A 170 2.86 -1.77 30.25
CA VAL A 170 2.48 -2.85 29.31
C VAL A 170 1.44 -3.76 29.97
N THR A 171 0.21 -3.77 29.44
CA THR A 171 -0.92 -4.56 29.94
C THR A 171 -1.25 -5.76 29.07
N GLY A 172 -0.84 -5.77 27.80
CA GLY A 172 -1.09 -6.89 26.92
C GLY A 172 -0.20 -6.90 25.68
N ILE A 173 -0.07 -8.09 25.11
CA ILE A 173 0.63 -8.34 23.86
C ILE A 173 -0.36 -8.88 22.83
N LEU A 174 -0.43 -8.22 21.68
CA LEU A 174 -1.30 -8.55 20.57
C LEU A 174 -0.54 -9.35 19.51
N GLU A 175 -1.16 -10.41 19.00
CA GLU A 175 -0.64 -11.18 17.88
C GLU A 175 -0.71 -10.36 16.59
N GLU A 176 0.34 -10.43 15.76
CA GLU A 176 0.28 -9.85 14.42
C GLU A 176 -0.77 -10.59 13.57
N PRO A 177 -1.77 -9.90 13.01
CA PRO A 177 -2.73 -10.54 12.12
C PRO A 177 -2.01 -11.13 10.89
N ILE A 178 -2.44 -12.31 10.47
CA ILE A 178 -1.91 -12.98 9.27
C ILE A 178 -2.16 -12.12 8.03
N ASN A 179 -3.31 -11.46 7.97
CA ASN A 179 -3.71 -10.61 6.87
C ASN A 179 -3.19 -9.19 7.05
N LYS A 180 -2.98 -8.51 5.93
CA LYS A 180 -2.53 -7.11 5.91
C LYS A 180 -3.53 -6.21 6.64
N ARG A 181 -3.03 -5.21 7.34
CA ARG A 181 -3.80 -4.16 8.01
C ARG A 181 -3.71 -2.86 7.22
N MET A 182 -4.77 -2.08 7.22
CA MET A 182 -4.77 -0.72 6.72
C MET A 182 -4.01 0.21 7.68
N PHE A 183 -4.14 -0.03 9.01
CA PHE A 183 -3.44 0.73 10.05
C PHE A 183 -2.16 0.02 10.48
N ASN A 184 -1.03 0.69 10.28
CA ASN A 184 0.28 0.18 10.69
C ASN A 184 0.66 0.83 12.03
N PHE A 185 0.75 0.05 13.10
CA PHE A 185 1.13 0.53 14.42
C PHE A 185 1.92 -0.53 15.18
N ASP A 186 2.83 -0.06 16.05
CA ASP A 186 3.64 -0.89 16.94
C ASP A 186 2.97 -1.10 18.28
N LEU A 187 2.15 -0.12 18.70
CA LEU A 187 1.49 -0.14 19.99
C LEU A 187 0.16 0.62 19.99
N VAL A 188 -0.69 0.28 20.97
CA VAL A 188 -1.96 0.96 21.20
C VAL A 188 -1.99 1.54 22.60
N LEU A 189 -2.17 2.86 22.69
CA LEU A 189 -2.33 3.62 23.92
C LEU A 189 -3.82 3.77 24.27
N SER A 190 -4.11 3.97 25.54
CA SER A 190 -5.45 4.37 25.97
C SER A 190 -5.80 5.73 25.43
N SER A 191 -6.99 5.87 24.84
CA SER A 191 -7.54 7.16 24.44
C SER A 191 -7.77 8.11 25.63
N LYS A 192 -7.77 7.60 26.85
CA LYS A 192 -7.88 8.38 28.10
C LYS A 192 -6.56 9.02 28.51
N LEU A 193 -5.45 8.70 27.85
CA LEU A 193 -4.18 9.40 28.06
C LEU A 193 -4.35 10.83 27.59
N SER A 194 -4.32 11.81 28.52
CA SER A 194 -4.64 13.21 28.26
C SER A 194 -3.80 13.78 27.12
N SER A 195 -4.37 14.75 26.37
CA SER A 195 -3.80 15.49 25.24
C SER A 195 -3.81 14.82 23.86
N LEU A 196 -4.28 13.58 23.71
CA LEU A 196 -4.28 12.91 22.42
C LEU A 196 -5.43 13.36 21.49
N TRP A 197 -6.45 13.99 22.03
CA TRP A 197 -7.68 14.39 21.30
C TRP A 197 -7.53 15.64 20.43
N GLU A 198 -6.42 16.33 20.50
CA GLU A 198 -6.14 17.53 19.71
C GLU A 198 -5.70 17.21 18.27
N ARG A 199 -5.42 15.93 18.00
CA ARG A 199 -5.13 15.44 16.65
C ARG A 199 -6.44 15.01 15.97
N MET A 200 -6.46 15.01 14.63
CA MET A 200 -7.63 14.61 13.86
C MET A 200 -7.99 13.14 14.14
N PRO A 201 -9.09 12.88 14.88
CA PRO A 201 -9.52 11.52 15.17
C PRO A 201 -10.18 10.88 13.95
N LEU A 202 -10.05 9.55 13.86
CA LEU A 202 -10.77 8.71 12.91
C LEU A 202 -11.89 8.01 13.65
N ASP A 203 -13.13 8.18 13.21
CA ASP A 203 -14.29 7.51 13.79
C ASP A 203 -14.71 6.31 12.93
N PHE A 204 -14.88 5.16 13.59
CA PHE A 204 -15.43 3.94 13.01
C PHE A 204 -16.74 3.60 13.69
N ILE A 205 -17.75 3.29 12.88
CA ILE A 205 -19.11 3.05 13.35
C ILE A 205 -19.63 1.76 12.72
N ARG A 206 -20.16 0.87 13.57
CA ARG A 206 -20.89 -0.32 13.14
C ARG A 206 -22.38 -0.06 13.26
N PHE A 207 -23.11 -0.33 12.18
CA PHE A 207 -24.55 -0.19 12.11
C PHE A 207 -25.27 -1.54 12.13
N THR A 208 -26.52 -1.54 12.58
CA THR A 208 -27.39 -2.73 12.57
C THR A 208 -27.87 -3.13 11.18
N SER A 209 -27.99 -2.16 10.27
CA SER A 209 -28.50 -2.39 8.91
C SER A 209 -28.08 -1.30 7.93
N GLU A 210 -28.09 -1.62 6.64
CA GLU A 210 -27.82 -0.67 5.55
C GLU A 210 -28.86 0.48 5.50
N THR A 211 -30.07 0.25 5.95
CA THR A 211 -31.10 1.30 6.00
C THR A 211 -30.72 2.42 6.97
N GLU A 212 -30.11 2.07 8.09
CA GLU A 212 -29.61 3.06 9.06
C GLU A 212 -28.40 3.82 8.52
N VAL A 213 -27.52 3.17 7.79
CA VAL A 213 -26.41 3.82 7.07
C VAL A 213 -26.92 4.82 6.04
N MET A 214 -27.96 4.47 5.27
CA MET A 214 -28.57 5.39 4.31
C MET A 214 -29.18 6.62 4.99
N LYS A 215 -29.84 6.44 6.14
CA LYS A 215 -30.37 7.55 6.94
C LYS A 215 -29.26 8.46 7.46
N ALA A 216 -28.19 7.87 8.00
CA ALA A 216 -27.02 8.58 8.49
C ALA A 216 -26.31 9.36 7.36
N ASN A 217 -26.10 8.75 6.20
CA ASN A 217 -25.54 9.41 5.03
C ASN A 217 -26.41 10.55 4.54
N LYS A 218 -27.74 10.37 4.50
CA LYS A 218 -28.67 11.45 4.13
C LYS A 218 -28.58 12.61 5.13
N ALA A 219 -28.51 12.33 6.42
CA ALA A 219 -28.32 13.34 7.45
C ALA A 219 -26.95 14.05 7.34
N GLY A 220 -25.88 13.31 7.01
CA GLY A 220 -24.52 13.83 6.82
C GLY A 220 -24.37 14.68 5.55
N SER A 221 -25.19 14.47 4.52
CA SER A 221 -25.14 15.22 3.27
C SER A 221 -25.61 16.66 3.37
N TYR A 222 -26.33 17.01 4.44
CA TYR A 222 -26.71 18.41 4.70
C TYR A 222 -25.48 19.21 5.10
N PRO A 223 -25.21 20.34 4.42
CA PRO A 223 -24.04 21.14 4.74
C PRO A 223 -24.16 21.74 6.13
N ARG A 224 -23.09 21.67 6.86
CA ARG A 224 -22.93 22.26 8.18
C ARG A 224 -21.91 23.35 8.12
N PHE A 225 -22.06 24.33 8.95
CA PHE A 225 -21.21 25.49 9.04
C PHE A 225 -20.50 25.46 10.40
N ILE A 226 -19.19 25.49 10.40
CA ILE A 226 -18.42 25.66 11.63
C ILE A 226 -17.90 27.07 11.68
N ASN A 227 -18.32 27.78 12.70
CA ASN A 227 -17.72 29.07 13.07
C ASN A 227 -16.41 28.74 13.82
N GLN A 228 -15.28 28.70 13.13
CA GLN A 228 -13.97 28.50 13.77
C GLN A 228 -13.54 29.69 14.62
N ASP A 229 -14.01 30.88 14.27
CA ASP A 229 -13.75 32.08 15.05
C ASP A 229 -14.98 32.98 15.05
N ALA A 230 -15.52 33.25 16.24
CA ALA A 230 -16.60 34.23 16.42
C ALA A 230 -16.21 35.65 15.96
N ARG A 231 -14.89 35.86 15.68
CA ARG A 231 -14.35 37.16 15.23
C ARG A 231 -14.25 37.30 13.70
N SER A 232 -14.12 36.17 12.95
CA SER A 232 -13.91 36.24 11.49
C SER A 232 -15.20 36.13 10.67
N GLY A 233 -16.30 35.68 11.26
CA GLY A 233 -17.57 35.48 10.54
C GLY A 233 -17.51 34.39 9.45
N ASP A 234 -16.42 33.65 9.36
CA ASP A 234 -16.21 32.64 8.34
C ASP A 234 -16.85 31.31 8.75
N SER A 235 -17.89 30.96 8.01
CA SER A 235 -18.60 29.68 8.16
C SER A 235 -18.17 28.71 7.07
N ARG A 236 -17.28 27.77 7.42
CA ARG A 236 -16.87 26.74 6.47
C ARG A 236 -17.91 25.66 6.33
N LYS A 237 -18.17 25.28 5.08
CA LYS A 237 -19.16 24.28 4.73
C LYS A 237 -18.54 22.88 4.73
N TYR A 238 -19.06 22.00 5.56
CA TYR A 238 -18.67 20.59 5.63
C TYR A 238 -19.85 19.68 5.32
N THR A 239 -19.55 18.54 4.74
CA THR A 239 -20.50 17.43 4.63
C THR A 239 -19.83 16.16 5.12
N PHE A 240 -20.63 15.23 5.66
CA PHE A 240 -20.15 13.94 6.13
C PHE A 240 -20.73 12.82 5.29
N SER A 241 -19.96 11.77 5.11
CA SER A 241 -20.40 10.52 4.53
C SER A 241 -19.72 9.34 5.20
N LEU A 242 -20.38 8.20 5.11
CA LEU A 242 -19.89 6.94 5.65
C LEU A 242 -19.28 6.12 4.50
N VAL A 243 -18.06 5.68 4.68
CA VAL A 243 -17.34 4.85 3.71
C VAL A 243 -17.12 3.48 4.33
N PRO A 244 -17.57 2.38 3.69
CA PRO A 244 -17.34 1.03 4.21
C PRO A 244 -15.84 0.74 4.27
N ILE A 245 -15.39 0.06 5.31
CA ILE A 245 -13.97 -0.31 5.50
C ILE A 245 -13.42 -1.05 4.28
N SER A 246 -14.26 -1.88 3.64
CA SER A 246 -13.89 -2.61 2.42
C SER A 246 -13.46 -1.69 1.26
N ASP A 247 -13.95 -0.45 1.23
CA ASP A 247 -13.66 0.50 0.16
C ASP A 247 -12.60 1.54 0.54
N MET A 248 -12.45 1.83 1.84
CA MET A 248 -11.48 2.81 2.35
C MET A 248 -10.05 2.50 1.88
N TYR A 249 -9.64 1.25 1.96
CA TYR A 249 -8.30 0.81 1.55
C TYR A 249 -7.98 1.14 0.08
N TRP A 250 -9.00 1.18 -0.79
CA TRP A 250 -8.85 1.41 -2.22
C TRP A 250 -9.01 2.86 -2.64
N ASP A 251 -9.43 3.72 -1.73
CA ASP A 251 -9.68 5.14 -2.02
C ASP A 251 -8.46 5.99 -1.62
N ARG A 252 -7.51 6.11 -2.54
CA ARG A 252 -6.30 6.93 -2.34
C ARG A 252 -6.61 8.41 -2.10
N ALA A 253 -7.69 8.92 -2.68
CA ALA A 253 -8.07 10.31 -2.50
C ALA A 253 -8.57 10.59 -1.08
N LEU A 254 -9.10 9.56 -0.41
CA LEU A 254 -9.57 9.65 0.96
C LEU A 254 -8.40 9.72 1.97
N ILE A 255 -7.30 9.02 1.68
CA ILE A 255 -6.11 9.00 2.53
C ILE A 255 -5.29 10.26 2.34
N GLY A 256 -5.41 10.92 1.16
CA GLY A 256 -4.69 12.14 0.83
C GLY A 256 -3.20 11.92 0.54
N ARG A 257 -2.53 12.96 0.02
CA ARG A 257 -1.05 12.96 -0.12
C ARG A 257 -0.34 13.22 1.21
N SER A 258 -1.04 13.85 2.13
CA SER A 258 -0.57 14.21 3.48
C SER A 258 -1.20 13.34 4.55
N GLY A 259 -1.71 12.16 4.17
CA GLY A 259 -2.23 11.21 5.14
C GLY A 259 -1.11 10.64 5.99
N PRO A 260 -1.43 10.17 7.21
CA PRO A 260 -0.46 9.55 8.07
C PRO A 260 0.26 8.38 7.38
N ASP A 261 1.59 8.27 7.51
CA ASP A 261 2.39 7.13 7.02
C ASP A 261 1.91 5.79 7.59
N MET A 262 1.16 5.84 8.68
CA MET A 262 0.51 4.69 9.30
C MET A 262 -0.68 4.16 8.49
N LEU A 263 -1.23 4.95 7.55
CA LEU A 263 -2.33 4.54 6.67
C LEU A 263 -1.80 3.98 5.36
N VAL A 264 -2.08 2.71 5.12
CA VAL A 264 -1.68 2.03 3.88
C VAL A 264 -2.86 1.95 2.93
N SER A 265 -2.67 2.36 1.68
CA SER A 265 -3.68 2.27 0.62
C SER A 265 -3.31 1.25 -0.45
N GLY A 266 -4.32 0.64 -1.06
CA GLY A 266 -4.17 -0.27 -2.18
C GLY A 266 -4.37 0.42 -3.55
N ASN A 267 -3.99 -0.30 -4.60
CA ASN A 267 -4.23 0.12 -5.97
C ASN A 267 -4.93 -0.99 -6.77
N ARG A 268 -6.24 -0.85 -6.98
CA ARG A 268 -7.04 -1.84 -7.75
C ARG A 268 -6.48 -2.04 -9.16
N SER A 269 -6.07 -0.97 -9.84
CA SER A 269 -5.53 -1.07 -11.20
C SER A 269 -4.24 -1.90 -11.23
N GLN A 270 -3.38 -1.74 -10.25
CA GLN A 270 -2.16 -2.55 -10.11
C GLN A 270 -2.49 -4.03 -9.93
N LEU A 271 -3.50 -4.38 -9.14
CA LEU A 271 -3.90 -5.78 -8.96
C LEU A 271 -4.46 -6.39 -10.24
N PHE A 272 -5.24 -5.64 -11.03
CA PHE A 272 -5.72 -6.11 -12.33
C PHE A 272 -4.56 -6.37 -13.31
N ILE A 273 -3.56 -5.49 -13.34
CA ILE A 273 -2.36 -5.69 -14.17
C ILE A 273 -1.59 -6.93 -13.72
N LEU A 274 -1.36 -7.09 -12.40
CA LEU A 274 -0.68 -8.27 -11.87
C LEU A 274 -1.46 -9.56 -12.14
N GLY A 275 -2.80 -9.52 -12.01
CA GLY A 275 -3.67 -10.64 -12.37
C GLY A 275 -3.59 -11.01 -13.85
N GLY A 276 -3.55 -10.01 -14.72
CA GLY A 276 -3.33 -10.19 -16.17
C GLY A 276 -1.98 -10.83 -16.48
N ILE A 277 -0.90 -10.34 -15.86
CA ILE A 277 0.45 -10.93 -16.02
C ILE A 277 0.48 -12.37 -15.51
N CYS A 278 -0.12 -12.64 -14.34
CA CYS A 278 -0.24 -13.99 -13.79
C CYS A 278 -0.95 -14.95 -14.76
N LEU A 279 -2.07 -14.51 -15.36
CA LEU A 279 -2.79 -15.29 -16.36
C LEU A 279 -1.93 -15.56 -17.61
N LEU A 280 -1.19 -14.57 -18.11
CA LEU A 280 -0.31 -14.74 -19.26
C LEU A 280 0.83 -15.73 -18.97
N ILE A 281 1.46 -15.65 -17.79
CA ILE A 281 2.51 -16.59 -17.38
C ILE A 281 1.95 -18.02 -17.29
N LEU A 282 0.78 -18.18 -16.68
CA LEU A 282 0.12 -19.48 -16.57
C LEU A 282 -0.20 -20.07 -17.94
N LEU A 283 -0.79 -19.27 -18.83
CA LEU A 283 -1.10 -19.69 -20.19
C LEU A 283 0.15 -20.09 -20.96
N ALA A 284 1.23 -19.30 -20.88
CA ALA A 284 2.51 -19.62 -21.53
C ALA A 284 3.08 -20.95 -21.01
N GLY A 285 3.07 -21.15 -19.69
CA GLY A 285 3.57 -22.38 -19.05
C GLY A 285 2.74 -23.60 -19.43
N VAL A 286 1.41 -23.49 -19.40
CA VAL A 286 0.50 -24.57 -19.76
C VAL A 286 0.60 -24.91 -21.25
N MET A 287 0.67 -23.89 -22.13
CA MET A 287 0.86 -24.10 -23.56
C MET A 287 2.18 -24.79 -23.87
N ASN A 288 3.27 -24.37 -23.22
CA ASN A 288 4.55 -25.04 -23.34
C ASN A 288 4.45 -26.51 -22.91
N PHE A 289 3.83 -26.77 -21.76
CA PHE A 289 3.62 -28.13 -21.25
C PHE A 289 2.83 -28.98 -22.25
N ILE A 290 1.73 -28.46 -22.78
CA ILE A 290 0.88 -29.14 -23.77
C ILE A 290 1.67 -29.43 -25.05
N ASN A 291 2.38 -28.43 -25.60
CA ASN A 291 3.15 -28.60 -26.82
C ASN A 291 4.20 -29.71 -26.69
N LEU A 292 4.93 -29.70 -25.60
CA LEU A 292 5.91 -30.73 -25.32
C LEU A 292 5.25 -32.09 -25.13
N TYR A 293 4.13 -32.18 -24.43
CA TYR A 293 3.39 -33.42 -24.23
C TYR A 293 2.85 -34.00 -25.53
N LEU A 294 2.36 -33.15 -26.46
CA LEU A 294 1.87 -33.57 -27.77
C LEU A 294 3.00 -34.18 -28.65
N VAL A 295 4.20 -33.60 -28.61
CA VAL A 295 5.36 -34.21 -29.31
C VAL A 295 5.63 -35.62 -28.82
N LEU A 296 5.50 -35.83 -27.53
CA LEU A 296 5.68 -37.15 -26.92
C LEU A 296 4.58 -38.11 -27.32
N MET A 297 3.33 -37.63 -27.37
CA MET A 297 2.18 -38.47 -27.82
C MET A 297 2.30 -38.92 -29.27
N VAL A 298 2.78 -38.09 -30.18
CA VAL A 298 3.01 -38.47 -31.60
C VAL A 298 4.02 -39.61 -31.68
N LYS A 299 5.12 -39.57 -30.92
CA LYS A 299 6.09 -40.66 -30.84
C LYS A 299 5.46 -41.97 -30.30
N ARG A 300 4.41 -41.86 -29.50
CA ARG A 300 3.68 -43.02 -28.89
C ARG A 300 2.48 -43.49 -29.69
N GLY A 301 2.11 -42.80 -30.77
CA GLY A 301 0.94 -43.16 -31.58
C GLY A 301 0.86 -44.63 -31.92
N LYS A 302 1.96 -45.27 -32.29
CA LYS A 302 2.05 -46.72 -32.56
C LYS A 302 1.68 -47.57 -31.34
N VAL A 303 2.11 -47.22 -30.14
CA VAL A 303 1.82 -47.95 -28.89
C VAL A 303 0.34 -47.82 -28.53
N TYR A 304 -0.24 -46.66 -28.69
CA TYR A 304 -1.65 -46.42 -28.44
C TYR A 304 -2.54 -47.12 -29.47
N SER A 305 -2.16 -47.12 -30.76
CA SER A 305 -2.85 -47.84 -31.80
C SER A 305 -2.81 -49.34 -31.53
N LEU A 306 -1.66 -49.91 -31.18
CA LEU A 306 -1.53 -51.33 -30.82
C LEU A 306 -2.46 -51.71 -29.66
N ARG A 307 -2.45 -50.92 -28.58
CA ARG A 307 -3.34 -51.16 -27.43
C ARG A 307 -4.82 -51.14 -27.80
N LYS A 308 -5.23 -50.26 -28.70
CA LYS A 308 -6.58 -50.18 -29.18
C LYS A 308 -6.96 -51.41 -29.99
N VAL A 309 -6.04 -51.93 -30.81
CA VAL A 309 -6.22 -53.21 -31.55
C VAL A 309 -6.37 -54.40 -30.57
N PHE A 310 -5.62 -54.38 -29.45
CA PHE A 310 -5.77 -55.39 -28.39
C PHE A 310 -6.94 -55.12 -27.41
N GLY A 311 -7.94 -54.28 -27.79
CA GLY A 311 -9.15 -54.12 -27.04
C GLY A 311 -9.10 -53.11 -25.87
N ALA A 312 -8.12 -52.22 -25.79
CA ALA A 312 -8.09 -51.21 -24.76
C ALA A 312 -9.26 -50.21 -24.93
N ASP A 313 -10.11 -50.09 -23.89
CA ASP A 313 -11.22 -49.15 -23.83
C ASP A 313 -10.72 -47.67 -23.79
N ARG A 314 -11.58 -46.77 -24.32
CA ARG A 314 -11.32 -45.32 -24.30
C ARG A 314 -11.07 -44.79 -22.88
N LYS A 315 -11.82 -45.31 -21.89
CA LYS A 315 -11.65 -44.95 -20.48
C LYS A 315 -10.26 -45.34 -19.92
N ALA A 316 -9.76 -46.52 -20.32
CA ALA A 316 -8.45 -46.99 -19.90
C ALA A 316 -7.32 -46.13 -20.48
N LEU A 317 -7.46 -45.66 -21.72
CA LEU A 317 -6.52 -44.76 -22.37
C LEU A 317 -6.54 -43.38 -21.73
N PHE A 318 -7.71 -42.80 -21.47
CA PHE A 318 -7.84 -41.52 -20.77
C PHE A 318 -7.24 -41.58 -19.37
N LYS A 319 -7.55 -42.62 -18.59
CA LYS A 319 -7.00 -42.82 -17.25
C LYS A 319 -5.47 -42.86 -17.25
N GLN A 320 -4.87 -43.48 -18.25
CA GLN A 320 -3.42 -43.52 -18.38
C GLN A 320 -2.85 -42.13 -18.66
N ILE A 321 -3.40 -41.39 -19.63
CA ILE A 321 -2.99 -40.01 -19.97
C ILE A 321 -3.14 -39.10 -18.75
N PHE A 322 -4.25 -39.24 -18.02
CA PHE A 322 -4.50 -38.46 -16.81
C PHE A 322 -3.47 -38.74 -15.71
N ILE A 323 -3.18 -40.00 -15.42
CA ILE A 323 -2.19 -40.36 -14.39
C ILE A 323 -0.80 -39.84 -14.76
N GLU A 324 -0.38 -39.93 -16.03
CA GLU A 324 0.93 -39.41 -16.49
C GLU A 324 1.02 -37.89 -16.32
N ASN A 325 0.00 -37.14 -16.72
CA ASN A 325 -0.05 -35.69 -16.56
C ASN A 325 -0.14 -35.27 -15.08
N PHE A 326 -0.96 -35.98 -14.30
CA PHE A 326 -1.08 -35.73 -12.87
C PHE A 326 0.27 -35.87 -12.14
N LEU A 327 1.01 -36.94 -12.42
CA LEU A 327 2.32 -37.15 -11.81
C LEU A 327 3.32 -36.06 -12.18
N LEU A 328 3.35 -35.63 -13.45
CA LEU A 328 4.22 -34.56 -13.91
C LEU A 328 3.87 -33.22 -13.26
N ILE A 329 2.57 -32.88 -13.24
CA ILE A 329 2.08 -31.64 -12.65
C ILE A 329 2.29 -31.63 -11.13
N ALA A 330 2.06 -32.76 -10.46
CA ALA A 330 2.32 -32.90 -9.03
C ALA A 330 3.82 -32.72 -8.71
N ALA A 331 4.70 -33.33 -9.50
CA ALA A 331 6.15 -33.13 -9.35
C ALA A 331 6.56 -31.66 -9.63
N SER A 332 5.96 -31.03 -10.66
CA SER A 332 6.19 -29.60 -10.95
C SER A 332 5.70 -28.71 -9.83
N MET A 333 4.57 -29.04 -9.18
CA MET A 333 4.05 -28.31 -8.02
C MET A 333 4.99 -28.38 -6.82
N ILE A 334 5.59 -29.54 -6.53
CA ILE A 334 6.56 -29.68 -5.45
C ILE A 334 7.78 -28.79 -5.73
N VAL A 335 8.30 -28.82 -6.95
CA VAL A 335 9.43 -27.97 -7.34
C VAL A 335 9.05 -26.48 -7.32
N ALA A 336 7.82 -26.14 -7.73
CA ALA A 336 7.32 -24.76 -7.66
C ALA A 336 7.29 -24.25 -6.21
N TRP A 337 6.83 -25.05 -5.25
CA TRP A 337 6.85 -24.69 -3.84
C TRP A 337 8.27 -24.57 -3.28
N LEU A 338 9.22 -25.41 -3.72
CA LEU A 338 10.63 -25.25 -3.37
C LEU A 338 11.19 -23.91 -3.89
N ILE A 339 10.84 -23.50 -5.11
CA ILE A 339 11.24 -22.20 -5.66
C ILE A 339 10.63 -21.07 -4.82
N VAL A 340 9.34 -21.15 -4.49
CA VAL A 340 8.65 -20.17 -3.65
C VAL A 340 9.35 -20.01 -2.30
N GLU A 341 9.73 -21.13 -1.66
CA GLU A 341 10.41 -21.11 -0.36
C GLU A 341 11.78 -20.45 -0.44
N VAL A 342 12.59 -20.83 -1.43
CA VAL A 342 13.94 -20.26 -1.64
C VAL A 342 13.85 -18.75 -1.95
N THR A 343 12.82 -18.31 -2.65
CA THR A 343 12.62 -16.89 -3.01
C THR A 343 11.83 -16.10 -1.98
N ASN A 344 11.37 -16.72 -0.89
CA ASN A 344 10.51 -16.06 0.09
C ASN A 344 11.17 -14.82 0.74
N ILE A 345 12.46 -14.89 1.10
CA ILE A 345 13.17 -13.75 1.72
C ILE A 345 13.27 -12.56 0.76
N PRO A 346 13.83 -12.66 -0.47
CA PRO A 346 13.91 -11.54 -1.38
C PRO A 346 12.53 -11.02 -1.82
N VAL A 347 11.55 -11.89 -1.99
CA VAL A 347 10.18 -11.50 -2.33
C VAL A 347 9.54 -10.72 -1.18
N SER A 348 9.74 -11.17 0.06
CA SER A 348 9.24 -10.47 1.24
C SER A 348 9.82 -9.06 1.40
N SER A 349 11.11 -8.89 1.12
CA SER A 349 11.74 -7.55 1.14
C SER A 349 11.18 -6.62 0.06
N MET A 350 10.86 -7.13 -1.12
CA MET A 350 10.22 -6.35 -2.19
C MET A 350 8.79 -5.92 -1.86
N PHE A 351 8.04 -6.74 -1.15
CA PHE A 351 6.64 -6.45 -0.77
C PHE A 351 6.50 -5.83 0.63
N GLY A 352 7.61 -5.48 1.28
CA GLY A 352 7.64 -4.82 2.59
C GLY A 352 7.16 -5.66 3.76
N SER A 353 6.90 -6.97 3.57
CA SER A 353 6.43 -7.86 4.64
C SER A 353 6.44 -9.33 4.21
N GLN A 354 6.57 -10.21 5.19
CA GLN A 354 6.57 -11.65 4.96
C GLN A 354 5.21 -12.16 4.45
N LEU A 355 5.25 -12.95 3.37
CA LEU A 355 4.09 -13.67 2.87
C LEU A 355 3.94 -14.95 3.69
N MET A 356 3.10 -14.90 4.73
CA MET A 356 2.82 -16.07 5.56
C MET A 356 2.00 -17.12 4.81
N TYR A 357 2.14 -18.39 5.21
CA TYR A 357 1.32 -19.47 4.69
C TYR A 357 -0.10 -19.38 5.22
N THR A 358 -1.08 -19.52 4.33
CA THR A 358 -2.49 -19.41 4.65
C THR A 358 -3.27 -20.60 4.10
N ALA A 359 -4.51 -20.79 4.53
CA ALA A 359 -5.41 -21.79 3.95
C ALA A 359 -5.61 -21.61 2.43
N PHE A 360 -5.46 -20.38 1.94
CA PHE A 360 -5.51 -20.07 0.52
C PHE A 360 -4.46 -20.85 -0.29
N ASP A 361 -3.24 -21.00 0.25
CA ASP A 361 -2.16 -21.74 -0.42
C ASP A 361 -2.51 -23.22 -0.62
N GLY A 362 -3.18 -23.81 0.37
CA GLY A 362 -3.70 -25.17 0.28
C GLY A 362 -4.81 -25.29 -0.78
N ILE A 363 -5.78 -24.38 -0.76
CA ILE A 363 -6.90 -24.35 -1.72
C ILE A 363 -6.37 -24.11 -3.14
N LEU A 364 -5.43 -23.19 -3.33
CA LEU A 364 -4.78 -22.90 -4.61
C LEU A 364 -4.07 -24.15 -5.16
N SER A 365 -3.24 -24.78 -4.34
CA SER A 365 -2.49 -25.99 -4.72
C SER A 365 -3.43 -27.13 -5.09
N PHE A 366 -4.46 -27.36 -4.28
CA PHE A 366 -5.46 -28.38 -4.56
C PHE A 366 -6.22 -28.09 -5.86
N SER A 367 -6.62 -26.84 -6.09
CA SER A 367 -7.32 -26.43 -7.31
C SER A 367 -6.45 -26.65 -8.56
N ILE A 368 -5.18 -26.29 -8.51
CA ILE A 368 -4.24 -26.51 -9.63
C ILE A 368 -4.07 -28.01 -9.87
N LEU A 369 -3.87 -28.82 -8.82
CA LEU A 369 -3.70 -30.27 -8.94
C LEU A 369 -4.97 -31.00 -9.41
N LEU A 370 -6.14 -30.43 -9.23
CA LEU A 370 -7.40 -30.99 -9.70
C LEU A 370 -7.69 -30.59 -11.15
N PHE A 371 -7.67 -29.30 -11.44
CA PHE A 371 -8.15 -28.77 -12.72
C PHE A 371 -7.10 -28.82 -13.84
N LEU A 372 -5.82 -28.56 -13.55
CA LEU A 372 -4.80 -28.50 -14.58
C LEU A 372 -4.52 -29.86 -15.25
N PRO A 373 -4.35 -30.98 -14.50
CA PRO A 373 -4.18 -32.30 -15.11
C PRO A 373 -5.42 -32.73 -15.92
N LEU A 374 -6.61 -32.38 -15.43
CA LEU A 374 -7.87 -32.71 -16.12
C LEU A 374 -7.95 -31.98 -17.48
N LEU A 375 -7.73 -30.67 -17.49
CA LEU A 375 -7.77 -29.84 -18.69
C LEU A 375 -6.74 -30.30 -19.73
N VAL A 376 -5.48 -30.50 -19.31
CA VAL A 376 -4.42 -30.96 -20.20
C VAL A 376 -4.72 -32.38 -20.75
N SER A 377 -5.23 -33.25 -19.90
CA SER A 377 -5.52 -34.63 -20.30
C SER A 377 -6.72 -34.75 -21.24
N ILE A 378 -7.76 -33.92 -21.05
CA ILE A 378 -8.89 -33.85 -21.98
C ILE A 378 -8.38 -33.41 -23.36
N TYR A 379 -7.62 -32.32 -23.42
CA TYR A 379 -7.07 -31.82 -24.66
C TYR A 379 -6.18 -32.87 -25.36
N ALA A 380 -5.24 -33.44 -24.63
CA ALA A 380 -4.34 -34.47 -25.13
C ALA A 380 -5.09 -35.71 -25.62
N PHE A 381 -6.13 -36.15 -24.89
CA PHE A 381 -6.96 -37.28 -25.27
C PHE A 381 -7.75 -37.01 -26.56
N VAL A 382 -8.35 -35.83 -26.72
CA VAL A 382 -9.06 -35.42 -27.94
C VAL A 382 -8.12 -35.45 -29.15
N GLN A 383 -6.92 -34.90 -29.00
CA GLN A 383 -5.91 -34.93 -30.06
C GLN A 383 -5.44 -36.35 -30.39
N CYS A 384 -5.26 -37.20 -29.38
CA CYS A 384 -4.92 -38.60 -29.58
C CYS A 384 -5.99 -39.34 -30.35
N GLN A 385 -7.26 -39.13 -30.02
CA GLN A 385 -8.38 -39.77 -30.74
C GLN A 385 -8.45 -39.33 -32.20
N ARG A 386 -8.25 -38.05 -32.49
CA ARG A 386 -8.25 -37.53 -33.86
C ARG A 386 -7.10 -38.10 -34.69
N SER A 387 -5.88 -38.17 -34.12
CA SER A 387 -4.71 -38.72 -34.81
C SER A 387 -4.83 -40.25 -35.06
N LEU A 388 -5.45 -40.99 -34.15
CA LEU A 388 -5.72 -42.45 -34.33
C LEU A 388 -6.73 -42.73 -35.45
N LEU A 389 -7.76 -41.88 -35.61
CA LEU A 389 -8.72 -41.98 -36.72
C LEU A 389 -8.05 -41.67 -38.06
N ALA A 390 -7.19 -40.69 -38.11
CA ALA A 390 -6.46 -40.32 -39.33
C ALA A 390 -5.50 -41.42 -39.81
N VAL A 391 -4.79 -42.09 -38.89
CA VAL A 391 -3.88 -43.21 -39.22
C VAL A 391 -4.64 -44.45 -39.71
N SER A 392 -5.89 -44.67 -39.25
CA SER A 392 -6.70 -45.81 -39.67
C SER A 392 -7.34 -45.64 -41.06
N ILE A 393 -7.44 -44.41 -41.55
CA ILE A 393 -8.15 -44.09 -42.81
C ILE A 393 -7.18 -43.80 -43.97
N ARG A 394 -5.91 -43.42 -43.70
CA ARG A 394 -4.93 -43.07 -44.74
C ARG A 394 -3.59 -43.77 -44.57
N LYS A 395 -3.18 -44.47 -45.60
CA LYS A 395 -1.81 -44.78 -45.87
C LYS A 395 -1.01 -43.46 -45.99
N VAL A 396 -0.05 -43.27 -45.09
CA VAL A 396 1.07 -42.34 -45.26
C VAL A 396 0.71 -40.98 -45.92
N GLY A 397 0.19 -40.09 -45.14
CA GLY A 397 0.05 -38.67 -45.50
C GLY A 397 0.06 -37.85 -44.23
N THR A 398 0.96 -36.88 -44.13
CA THR A 398 1.08 -35.95 -43.03
C THR A 398 -0.25 -35.31 -42.68
N ASP A 399 -0.72 -35.55 -41.47
CA ASP A 399 -2.01 -35.04 -40.95
C ASP A 399 -1.89 -33.49 -40.75
N ASN A 400 -2.31 -32.75 -41.77
CA ASN A 400 -2.24 -31.27 -41.76
C ASN A 400 -3.01 -30.65 -40.60
N HIS A 401 -3.99 -31.31 -40.01
CA HIS A 401 -4.81 -30.78 -38.92
C HIS A 401 -4.06 -30.78 -37.57
N SER A 402 -3.29 -31.82 -37.27
CA SER A 402 -2.51 -31.88 -36.01
C SER A 402 -1.34 -30.90 -36.03
N VAL A 403 -0.78 -30.66 -37.21
CA VAL A 403 0.28 -29.70 -37.44
C VAL A 403 -0.25 -28.26 -37.30
N ARG A 404 -1.42 -27.95 -37.86
CA ARG A 404 -2.04 -26.62 -37.74
C ARG A 404 -2.35 -26.25 -36.30
N SER A 405 -2.99 -27.13 -35.55
CA SER A 405 -3.32 -26.93 -34.13
C SER A 405 -2.06 -26.62 -33.32
N ARG A 406 -0.99 -27.38 -33.53
CA ARG A 406 0.28 -27.17 -32.87
C ARG A 406 0.96 -25.86 -33.28
N MET A 407 0.88 -25.48 -34.56
CA MET A 407 1.41 -24.18 -35.02
C MET A 407 0.66 -23.00 -34.38
N ILE A 408 -0.66 -23.07 -34.26
CA ILE A 408 -1.45 -22.05 -33.58
C ILE A 408 -1.02 -21.90 -32.10
N PHE A 409 -0.86 -23.01 -31.37
CA PHE A 409 -0.39 -22.98 -30.00
C PHE A 409 1.01 -22.39 -29.87
N LEU A 410 1.93 -22.76 -30.74
CA LEU A 410 3.28 -22.19 -30.78
C LEU A 410 3.25 -20.70 -31.09
N PHE A 411 2.46 -20.29 -32.06
CA PHE A 411 2.31 -18.88 -32.41
C PHE A 411 1.76 -18.07 -31.24
N LEU A 412 0.69 -18.52 -30.59
CA LEU A 412 0.12 -17.86 -29.42
C LEU A 412 1.13 -17.82 -28.25
N GLN A 413 1.85 -18.92 -28.02
CA GLN A 413 2.89 -18.97 -27.01
C GLN A 413 4.00 -17.95 -27.25
N TYR A 414 4.52 -17.87 -28.50
CA TYR A 414 5.54 -16.88 -28.85
C TYR A 414 5.02 -15.45 -28.74
N MET A 415 3.77 -15.21 -29.14
CA MET A 415 3.12 -13.90 -29.02
C MET A 415 3.03 -13.47 -27.54
N ILE A 416 2.58 -14.38 -26.66
CA ILE A 416 2.50 -14.13 -25.20
C ILE A 416 3.90 -13.88 -24.65
N THR A 417 4.88 -14.72 -25.00
CA THR A 417 6.26 -14.58 -24.52
C THR A 417 6.86 -13.26 -24.99
N PHE A 418 6.66 -12.89 -26.24
CA PHE A 418 7.11 -11.60 -26.78
C PHE A 418 6.48 -10.43 -26.03
N LEU A 419 5.16 -10.47 -25.78
CA LEU A 419 4.46 -9.46 -24.99
C LEU A 419 5.05 -9.33 -23.58
N LEU A 420 5.29 -10.45 -22.89
CA LEU A 420 5.89 -10.45 -21.54
C LEU A 420 7.31 -9.87 -21.55
N VAL A 421 8.12 -10.19 -22.57
CA VAL A 421 9.48 -9.62 -22.72
C VAL A 421 9.42 -8.11 -22.96
N VAL A 422 8.52 -7.65 -23.84
CA VAL A 422 8.34 -6.21 -24.10
C VAL A 422 7.90 -5.49 -22.84
N LEU A 423 6.93 -6.03 -22.10
CA LEU A 423 6.49 -5.47 -20.82
C LEU A 423 7.63 -5.42 -19.80
N SER A 424 8.41 -6.49 -19.70
CA SER A 424 9.57 -6.55 -18.79
C SER A 424 10.61 -5.48 -19.11
N ILE A 425 10.94 -5.31 -20.40
CA ILE A 425 11.88 -4.27 -20.85
C ILE A 425 11.32 -2.88 -20.56
N TYR A 426 10.02 -2.67 -20.83
CA TYR A 426 9.37 -1.40 -20.56
C TYR A 426 9.42 -1.04 -19.07
N PHE A 427 9.01 -1.96 -18.19
CA PHE A 427 9.07 -1.72 -16.75
C PHE A 427 10.50 -1.54 -16.23
N SER A 428 11.48 -2.31 -16.76
CA SER A 428 12.89 -2.10 -16.42
C SER A 428 13.38 -0.71 -16.84
N LYS A 429 13.01 -0.25 -18.03
CA LYS A 429 13.34 1.10 -18.47
C LYS A 429 12.66 2.17 -17.64
N GLN A 430 11.37 1.96 -17.31
CA GLN A 430 10.62 2.87 -16.45
C GLN A 430 11.26 2.99 -15.06
N LEU A 431 11.61 1.85 -14.46
CA LEU A 431 12.29 1.83 -13.15
C LEU A 431 13.65 2.52 -13.24
N ASN A 432 14.44 2.19 -14.26
CA ASN A 432 15.75 2.83 -14.44
C ASN A 432 15.62 4.35 -14.69
N PHE A 433 14.60 4.77 -15.42
CA PHE A 433 14.29 6.18 -15.59
C PHE A 433 13.96 6.84 -14.26
N MET A 434 13.07 6.24 -13.45
CA MET A 434 12.69 6.78 -12.14
C MET A 434 13.89 6.85 -11.16
N LEU A 435 14.78 5.85 -11.20
CA LEU A 435 15.95 5.80 -10.29
C LEU A 435 17.09 6.73 -10.71
N HIS A 436 17.19 7.11 -12.00
CA HIS A 436 18.32 7.87 -12.53
C HIS A 436 17.90 9.21 -13.13
N THR A 437 16.60 9.54 -13.14
CA THR A 437 16.17 10.88 -13.52
C THR A 437 16.62 11.86 -12.46
N ASP A 438 17.24 12.95 -12.88
CA ASP A 438 17.59 14.04 -11.99
C ASP A 438 16.29 14.62 -11.39
N PRO A 439 16.10 14.54 -10.09
CA PRO A 439 14.92 15.08 -9.44
C PRO A 439 14.87 16.62 -9.48
N GLY A 440 15.92 17.29 -9.96
CA GLY A 440 16.03 18.73 -9.99
C GLY A 440 16.54 19.32 -8.67
N PHE A 441 16.95 18.47 -7.72
CA PHE A 441 17.54 18.89 -6.45
C PHE A 441 18.58 17.89 -5.96
N ARG A 442 19.50 18.37 -5.12
CA ARG A 442 20.58 17.54 -4.56
C ARG A 442 20.08 16.76 -3.34
N VAL A 443 20.28 15.44 -3.34
CA VAL A 443 20.06 14.57 -2.17
C VAL A 443 21.34 14.00 -1.61
N GLU A 444 22.43 14.05 -2.36
CA GLU A 444 23.73 13.54 -1.92
C GLU A 444 24.26 14.35 -0.75
N SER A 445 24.68 13.66 0.30
CA SER A 445 25.24 14.28 1.53
C SER A 445 24.22 15.11 2.33
N VAL A 446 22.91 14.96 2.09
CA VAL A 446 21.86 15.57 2.90
C VAL A 446 21.35 14.55 3.90
N ILE A 447 21.35 14.94 5.18
CA ILE A 447 20.85 14.10 6.29
C ILE A 447 19.66 14.81 6.90
N GLN A 448 18.55 14.09 7.00
CA GLN A 448 17.37 14.55 7.74
C GLN A 448 17.39 13.96 9.16
N ALA A 449 17.23 14.81 10.15
CA ALA A 449 17.15 14.39 11.54
C ALA A 449 16.01 15.13 12.25
N ASN A 450 15.26 14.41 13.07
CA ASN A 450 14.28 14.99 13.97
C ASN A 450 14.98 15.39 15.26
N LEU A 451 15.37 16.65 15.35
CA LEU A 451 16.12 17.18 16.50
C LEU A 451 15.23 17.60 17.68
N ILE A 452 13.95 17.85 17.41
CA ILE A 452 12.98 18.34 18.39
C ILE A 452 11.86 17.33 18.50
N TYR A 453 11.98 16.44 19.50
CA TYR A 453 10.86 15.64 19.97
C TYR A 453 10.18 16.45 21.08
N GLU A 454 9.38 17.41 20.72
CA GLU A 454 8.46 17.99 21.68
C GLU A 454 7.27 17.06 21.83
N SER A 455 6.89 16.77 23.08
CA SER A 455 5.53 16.33 23.33
C SER A 455 4.64 17.36 22.67
N ARG A 456 3.92 16.96 21.64
CA ARG A 456 2.93 17.83 20.99
C ARG A 456 1.72 17.97 21.93
N ASP A 457 1.95 18.44 23.14
CA ASP A 457 0.90 19.02 23.95
C ASP A 457 0.52 20.34 23.28
N PHE A 458 -0.27 20.25 22.22
CA PHE A 458 -0.89 21.40 21.56
C PHE A 458 -1.84 22.18 22.47
N ALA A 459 -2.01 21.69 23.70
CA ALA A 459 -3.01 22.18 24.64
C ALA A 459 -2.79 23.63 25.05
N VAL A 460 -1.60 24.20 24.95
CA VAL A 460 -1.40 25.58 25.41
C VAL A 460 -0.34 26.28 24.54
N TYR A 461 -0.77 26.89 23.45
CA TYR A 461 -0.01 27.99 22.84
C TYR A 461 0.02 29.18 23.81
N THR A 462 0.77 29.06 24.87
CA THR A 462 1.09 30.22 25.71
C THR A 462 2.27 30.96 25.09
N MET A 463 2.31 32.26 25.32
CA MET A 463 3.48 33.07 24.92
C MET A 463 4.79 32.52 25.50
N GLU A 464 4.72 31.80 26.60
CA GLU A 464 5.88 31.16 27.24
C GLU A 464 6.35 29.92 26.48
N THR A 465 5.46 29.06 26.02
CA THR A 465 5.82 27.88 25.19
C THR A 465 6.34 28.30 23.82
N ILE A 466 5.81 29.36 23.23
CA ILE A 466 6.32 29.94 21.97
C ILE A 466 7.75 30.47 22.18
N LYS A 467 8.01 31.18 23.28
CA LYS A 467 9.33 31.71 23.61
C LYS A 467 10.34 30.60 23.84
N GLN A 468 10.00 29.58 24.63
CA GLN A 468 10.87 28.43 24.87
C GLN A 468 11.21 27.68 23.57
N ARG A 469 10.26 27.56 22.67
CA ARG A 469 10.48 26.96 21.34
C ARG A 469 11.45 27.80 20.50
N GLN A 470 11.28 29.11 20.52
CA GLN A 470 12.16 30.03 19.80
C GLN A 470 13.61 30.00 20.37
N GLU A 471 13.76 29.97 21.67
CA GLU A 471 15.07 29.85 22.34
C GLU A 471 15.75 28.53 21.93
N ARG A 472 15.01 27.41 21.90
CA ARG A 472 15.54 26.11 21.51
C ARG A 472 15.96 26.07 20.03
N ILE A 473 15.17 26.67 19.14
CA ILE A 473 15.54 26.81 17.72
C ILE A 473 16.83 27.59 17.57
N THR A 474 17.00 28.66 18.36
CA THR A 474 18.21 29.47 18.36
C THR A 474 19.44 28.71 18.87
N GLU A 475 19.28 27.89 19.92
CA GLU A 475 20.35 26.99 20.39
C GLU A 475 20.76 25.97 19.32
N ILE A 476 19.79 25.34 18.65
CA ILE A 476 20.06 24.40 17.56
C ILE A 476 20.79 25.10 16.41
N ASP A 477 20.36 26.31 16.04
CA ASP A 477 21.02 27.12 15.02
C ASP A 477 22.50 27.40 15.36
N GLN A 478 22.76 27.74 16.61
CA GLN A 478 24.14 27.97 17.09
C GLN A 478 24.97 26.69 17.06
N LEU A 479 24.41 25.56 17.50
CA LEU A 479 25.08 24.26 17.47
C LEU A 479 25.41 23.84 16.03
N MET A 480 24.47 23.96 15.11
CA MET A 480 24.68 23.62 13.70
C MET A 480 25.74 24.50 13.06
N LYS A 481 25.72 25.80 13.32
CA LYS A 481 26.75 26.75 12.85
C LYS A 481 28.13 26.50 13.45
N SER A 482 28.20 25.95 14.65
CA SER A 482 29.49 25.62 15.31
C SER A 482 30.08 24.28 14.82
N CYS A 483 29.34 23.45 14.13
CA CYS A 483 29.83 22.17 13.63
C CYS A 483 30.54 22.35 12.28
N PRO A 484 31.88 22.14 12.20
CA PRO A 484 32.64 22.39 10.97
C PRO A 484 32.28 21.44 9.81
N ASP A 485 31.65 20.29 10.10
CA ASP A 485 31.25 19.30 9.12
C ASP A 485 29.92 19.64 8.46
N ILE A 486 29.18 20.63 8.98
CA ILE A 486 27.88 21.05 8.44
C ILE A 486 28.09 22.31 7.60
N GLN A 487 27.93 22.18 6.29
CA GLN A 487 28.09 23.29 5.36
C GLN A 487 26.85 24.21 5.33
N TYR A 488 25.66 23.61 5.25
CA TYR A 488 24.38 24.30 5.29
C TYR A 488 23.38 23.47 6.09
N TRP A 489 22.44 24.11 6.73
CA TRP A 489 21.35 23.44 7.40
C TRP A 489 20.05 24.24 7.26
N THR A 490 18.94 23.55 7.29
CA THR A 490 17.61 24.16 7.20
C THR A 490 16.66 23.46 8.16
N THR A 491 15.72 24.21 8.69
CA THR A 491 14.57 23.67 9.40
C THR A 491 13.33 23.95 8.56
N GLY A 492 12.36 23.06 8.62
CA GLY A 492 11.09 23.24 7.95
C GLY A 492 10.10 22.19 8.42
N HIS A 493 8.87 22.36 8.05
CA HIS A 493 7.84 21.33 8.30
C HIS A 493 8.05 20.10 7.43
N SER A 494 8.93 20.16 6.43
CA SER A 494 9.08 19.10 5.46
C SER A 494 10.49 19.01 4.93
N SER A 495 10.90 17.78 4.64
CA SER A 495 11.93 17.53 3.64
C SER A 495 11.43 18.02 2.28
N ILE A 496 12.31 18.18 1.30
CA ILE A 496 11.91 18.49 -0.08
C ILE A 496 10.95 17.45 -0.67
N LEU A 497 10.88 16.27 -0.04
CA LEU A 497 10.02 15.13 -0.40
C LEU A 497 8.82 14.98 0.56
N GLY A 498 8.53 15.95 1.40
CA GLY A 498 7.60 15.79 2.51
C GLY A 498 6.39 16.71 2.46
N ASP A 499 5.79 16.87 3.60
CA ASP A 499 4.48 17.48 3.86
C ASP A 499 4.25 18.85 3.22
N TYR A 500 3.65 18.87 2.05
CA TYR A 500 3.15 20.08 1.43
C TYR A 500 1.67 20.29 1.79
N TYR A 501 1.34 21.54 2.08
CA TYR A 501 -0.06 21.95 2.26
C TYR A 501 -0.62 22.42 0.92
N SER A 502 -1.77 21.87 0.52
CA SER A 502 -2.49 22.39 -0.63
C SER A 502 -3.26 23.65 -0.23
N THR A 503 -2.91 24.76 -0.84
CA THR A 503 -3.55 26.06 -0.60
C THR A 503 -4.08 26.65 -1.90
N ASN A 504 -5.22 27.30 -1.83
CA ASN A 504 -5.86 27.95 -2.97
C ASN A 504 -5.38 29.40 -3.08
N PHE A 505 -4.80 29.73 -4.23
CA PHE A 505 -4.32 31.06 -4.56
C PHE A 505 -5.12 31.65 -5.71
N GLN A 506 -5.21 32.96 -5.77
CA GLN A 506 -5.90 33.68 -6.84
C GLN A 506 -4.92 33.98 -7.98
N SER A 507 -5.26 33.57 -9.20
CA SER A 507 -4.50 33.94 -10.41
C SER A 507 -4.74 35.39 -10.82
N VAL A 508 -3.91 35.92 -11.73
CA VAL A 508 -4.11 37.26 -12.34
C VAL A 508 -5.52 37.42 -12.95
N LYS A 509 -6.11 36.34 -13.44
CA LYS A 509 -7.46 36.33 -14.04
C LYS A 509 -8.57 36.22 -13.01
N GLY A 510 -8.25 36.12 -11.72
CA GLY A 510 -9.21 35.89 -10.64
C GLY A 510 -9.67 34.44 -10.48
N GLU A 511 -9.05 33.50 -11.19
CA GLU A 511 -9.34 32.07 -11.06
C GLU A 511 -8.62 31.48 -9.87
N THR A 512 -9.23 30.49 -9.20
CA THR A 512 -8.61 29.76 -8.08
C THR A 512 -7.64 28.73 -8.61
N VAL A 513 -6.39 28.77 -8.13
CA VAL A 513 -5.32 27.83 -8.45
C VAL A 513 -4.86 27.15 -7.16
N ALA A 514 -5.00 25.83 -7.08
CA ALA A 514 -4.47 25.05 -5.97
C ALA A 514 -2.98 24.79 -6.17
N LEU A 515 -2.15 25.27 -5.24
CA LEU A 515 -0.71 25.05 -5.22
C LEU A 515 -0.30 24.31 -3.95
N LEU A 516 0.75 23.51 -4.06
CA LEU A 516 1.42 22.91 -2.92
C LEU A 516 2.40 23.93 -2.34
N GLN A 517 2.35 24.16 -1.04
CA GLN A 517 3.24 25.10 -0.36
C GLN A 517 3.93 24.47 0.85
N SER A 518 5.11 24.96 1.15
CA SER A 518 5.87 24.65 2.36
C SER A 518 6.55 25.89 2.89
N TYR A 519 6.75 25.96 4.21
CA TYR A 519 7.50 27.01 4.86
C TYR A 519 8.94 26.57 5.05
N VAL A 520 9.88 27.31 4.47
CA VAL A 520 11.30 26.96 4.44
C VAL A 520 12.18 28.13 4.87
N THR A 521 13.37 27.86 5.37
CA THR A 521 14.38 28.89 5.64
C THR A 521 15.15 29.25 4.37
N PRO A 522 15.82 30.41 4.28
CA PRO A 522 16.62 30.78 3.11
C PRO A 522 17.69 29.76 2.71
N ASP A 523 18.29 29.07 3.68
CA ASP A 523 19.32 28.07 3.42
C ASP A 523 18.78 26.78 2.81
N PHE A 524 17.45 26.56 2.80
CA PHE A 524 16.80 25.44 2.12
C PHE A 524 17.25 25.32 0.65
N PHE A 525 17.29 26.45 -0.06
CA PHE A 525 17.70 26.47 -1.48
C PHE A 525 19.18 26.09 -1.66
N LYS A 526 20.04 26.40 -0.68
CA LYS A 526 21.45 26.02 -0.69
C LYS A 526 21.65 24.54 -0.33
N VAL A 527 20.92 24.04 0.68
CA VAL A 527 20.96 22.64 1.11
C VAL A 527 20.61 21.71 -0.04
N PHE A 528 19.55 22.04 -0.77
CA PHE A 528 19.06 21.24 -1.90
C PHE A 528 19.60 21.68 -3.26
N ASN A 529 20.49 22.67 -3.30
CA ASN A 529 21.09 23.22 -4.52
C ASN A 529 20.05 23.66 -5.55
N LEU A 530 18.98 24.30 -5.10
CA LEU A 530 17.94 24.84 -5.96
C LEU A 530 18.37 26.20 -6.50
N ALA A 531 18.61 26.26 -7.81
CA ALA A 531 19.02 27.50 -8.48
C ALA A 531 17.80 28.40 -8.77
N PHE A 532 17.97 29.70 -8.54
CA PHE A 532 16.99 30.69 -8.98
C PHE A 532 17.14 30.93 -10.47
N VAL A 533 16.03 30.79 -11.19
CA VAL A 533 15.95 31.00 -12.65
C VAL A 533 15.61 32.46 -12.95
N ASP A 534 14.85 33.08 -12.06
CA ASP A 534 14.44 34.49 -12.15
C ASP A 534 14.36 35.04 -10.73
N GLY A 535 14.78 36.29 -10.55
CA GLY A 535 14.81 36.94 -9.26
C GLY A 535 15.90 36.45 -8.30
N SER A 536 15.81 36.85 -7.05
CA SER A 536 16.72 36.44 -5.96
C SER A 536 16.07 36.66 -4.60
N LEU A 537 16.57 35.96 -3.58
CA LEU A 537 16.13 36.21 -2.21
C LEU A 537 16.70 37.55 -1.73
N PRO A 538 15.89 38.47 -1.20
CA PRO A 538 16.36 39.69 -0.56
C PRO A 538 17.08 39.33 0.75
N GLU A 539 17.91 40.26 1.26
CA GLU A 539 18.37 40.17 2.64
C GLU A 539 17.18 40.25 3.59
N MET A 540 16.99 39.18 4.36
CA MET A 540 15.83 39.04 5.22
C MET A 540 16.12 39.52 6.62
N ASP A 541 15.43 40.56 7.05
CA ASP A 541 15.33 40.96 8.46
C ASP A 541 14.23 40.13 9.17
N GLU A 542 14.14 40.24 10.49
CA GLU A 542 13.18 39.47 11.28
C GLU A 542 11.72 39.79 10.92
N ASP A 543 11.42 41.00 10.46
CA ASP A 543 10.07 41.45 10.09
C ASP A 543 9.63 40.97 8.69
N SER A 544 10.54 40.69 7.78
CA SER A 544 10.25 40.28 6.39
C SER A 544 10.16 38.77 6.17
N ARG A 545 10.55 37.96 7.14
CA ARG A 545 10.64 36.49 7.04
C ARG A 545 9.38 35.78 6.55
N ASN A 546 8.21 36.31 6.80
CA ASN A 546 6.92 35.70 6.43
C ASN A 546 6.19 36.39 5.27
N ARG A 547 6.88 37.29 4.56
CA ARG A 547 6.21 38.17 3.59
C ARG A 547 6.61 37.95 2.14
N VAL A 548 7.49 36.99 1.85
CA VAL A 548 7.95 36.72 0.49
C VAL A 548 7.65 35.29 0.08
N ALA A 549 7.41 35.09 -1.21
CA ALA A 549 7.17 33.79 -1.79
C ALA A 549 8.22 33.48 -2.86
N VAL A 550 8.65 32.22 -2.90
CA VAL A 550 9.42 31.64 -4.01
C VAL A 550 8.51 30.59 -4.67
N VAL A 551 8.41 30.61 -5.97
CA VAL A 551 7.56 29.68 -6.73
C VAL A 551 8.40 28.93 -7.77
N ASN A 552 7.93 27.77 -8.20
CA ASN A 552 8.52 27.11 -9.35
C ASN A 552 7.89 27.63 -10.67
N ARG A 553 8.49 27.29 -11.80
CA ARG A 553 7.99 27.76 -13.13
C ARG A 553 6.54 27.34 -13.39
N ALA A 554 6.17 26.11 -13.00
CA ALA A 554 4.81 25.62 -13.19
C ALA A 554 3.79 26.45 -12.39
N ALA A 555 4.09 26.76 -11.12
CA ALA A 555 3.23 27.60 -10.28
C ALA A 555 3.13 29.05 -10.80
N LEU A 556 4.24 29.65 -11.22
CA LEU A 556 4.26 30.98 -11.81
C LEU A 556 3.32 31.07 -13.02
N LYS A 557 3.46 30.09 -13.93
CA LYS A 557 2.61 29.97 -15.12
C LYS A 557 1.14 29.73 -14.78
N ALA A 558 0.84 28.87 -13.80
CA ALA A 558 -0.51 28.59 -13.35
C ALA A 558 -1.19 29.84 -12.76
N LEU A 559 -0.44 30.68 -12.04
CA LEU A 559 -0.89 31.97 -11.53
C LEU A 559 -1.09 33.02 -12.63
N GLY A 560 -0.59 32.77 -13.83
CA GLY A 560 -0.76 33.67 -15.00
C GLY A 560 0.35 34.71 -15.17
N TYR A 561 1.48 34.55 -14.47
CA TYR A 561 2.66 35.42 -14.60
C TYR A 561 3.70 34.82 -15.55
N THR A 562 4.53 35.67 -16.15
CA THR A 562 5.66 35.27 -17.01
C THR A 562 7.02 35.49 -16.36
N GLN A 563 7.10 36.38 -15.37
CA GLN A 563 8.32 36.72 -14.63
C GLN A 563 7.96 37.07 -13.18
N CYS A 564 8.94 37.04 -12.27
CA CYS A 564 8.69 37.32 -10.84
C CYS A 564 8.50 38.81 -10.56
N GLU A 565 9.03 39.71 -11.41
CA GLU A 565 8.93 41.14 -11.18
C GLU A 565 7.48 41.62 -11.17
N GLY A 566 7.06 42.20 -10.04
CA GLY A 566 5.66 42.64 -9.84
C GLY A 566 4.64 41.52 -9.62
N ALA A 567 5.06 40.26 -9.59
CA ALA A 567 4.16 39.15 -9.31
C ALA A 567 3.82 39.04 -7.82
N MET A 568 2.56 38.77 -7.52
CA MET A 568 2.03 38.69 -6.16
C MET A 568 1.29 37.39 -5.95
N LEU A 569 1.53 36.75 -4.82
CA LEU A 569 0.83 35.56 -4.38
C LEU A 569 -0.31 35.99 -3.43
N VAL A 570 -1.53 35.75 -3.84
CA VAL A 570 -2.74 36.11 -3.09
C VAL A 570 -3.39 34.84 -2.56
N ASP A 571 -3.26 34.59 -1.26
CA ASP A 571 -3.92 33.50 -0.58
C ASP A 571 -5.44 33.80 -0.53
N GLU A 572 -6.23 32.98 -1.24
CA GLU A 572 -7.68 33.19 -1.34
C GLU A 572 -8.38 33.03 0.01
N MET A 573 -7.93 32.08 0.81
CA MET A 573 -8.50 31.80 2.13
C MET A 573 -8.19 32.93 3.11
N MET A 574 -6.92 33.38 3.15
CA MET A 574 -6.51 34.48 4.04
C MET A 574 -7.18 35.79 3.65
N LYS A 575 -7.27 36.08 2.35
CA LYS A 575 -7.97 37.29 1.87
C LYS A 575 -9.47 37.27 2.17
N ARG A 576 -10.09 36.08 2.16
CA ARG A 576 -11.53 35.93 2.52
C ARG A 576 -11.75 36.17 4.01
N ASN A 577 -10.83 35.66 4.86
CA ASN A 577 -10.96 35.78 6.32
C ASN A 577 -10.49 37.13 6.87
N VAL A 578 -9.50 37.73 6.23
CA VAL A 578 -8.93 39.04 6.59
C VAL A 578 -8.85 39.87 5.30
N PRO A 579 -9.85 40.74 5.02
CA PRO A 579 -9.93 41.49 3.76
C PRO A 579 -8.66 42.28 3.41
N ASP A 580 -7.96 42.78 4.43
CA ASP A 580 -6.73 43.54 4.29
C ASP A 580 -5.46 42.68 4.40
N PHE A 581 -5.57 41.32 4.28
CA PHE A 581 -4.40 40.44 4.32
C PHE A 581 -3.48 40.78 3.13
N PRO A 582 -2.21 41.14 3.39
CA PRO A 582 -1.34 41.59 2.32
C PRO A 582 -0.97 40.44 1.39
N ALA A 583 -1.03 40.71 0.09
CA ALA A 583 -0.49 39.80 -0.90
C ALA A 583 1.04 39.67 -0.70
N GLN A 584 1.56 38.46 -0.91
CA GLN A 584 2.98 38.19 -0.75
C GLN A 584 3.70 38.40 -2.08
N PRO A 585 4.78 39.22 -2.13
CA PRO A 585 5.55 39.37 -3.36
C PRO A 585 6.27 38.05 -3.71
N ILE A 586 6.20 37.67 -4.98
CA ILE A 586 7.01 36.56 -5.51
C ILE A 586 8.37 37.16 -5.85
N VAL A 587 9.40 36.83 -5.07
CA VAL A 587 10.73 37.42 -5.19
C VAL A 587 11.68 36.60 -6.04
N ALA A 588 11.42 35.32 -6.21
CA ALA A 588 12.25 34.45 -7.01
C ALA A 588 11.47 33.27 -7.58
N VAL A 589 11.99 32.75 -8.67
CA VAL A 589 11.47 31.54 -9.34
C VAL A 589 12.57 30.50 -9.38
N ILE A 590 12.24 29.27 -9.01
CA ILE A 590 13.12 28.10 -9.15
C ILE A 590 12.66 27.24 -10.31
N ASP A 591 13.51 26.36 -10.77
CA ASP A 591 13.14 25.37 -11.79
C ASP A 591 12.14 24.34 -11.21
N ASP A 592 11.40 23.67 -12.09
CA ASP A 592 10.50 22.61 -11.66
C ASP A 592 11.32 21.40 -11.20
N TYR A 593 10.91 20.77 -10.12
CA TYR A 593 11.53 19.56 -9.59
C TYR A 593 10.46 18.50 -9.33
N TYR A 594 10.90 17.25 -9.27
CA TYR A 594 10.02 16.11 -9.02
C TYR A 594 9.94 15.83 -7.52
N ASP A 595 8.75 15.85 -6.97
CA ASP A 595 8.46 15.56 -5.54
C ASP A 595 7.91 14.14 -5.30
N GLY A 596 8.00 13.25 -6.30
CA GLY A 596 7.60 11.84 -6.20
C GLY A 596 6.27 11.51 -6.87
#